data_3abfd8655e1f4373cc64fc31bcac993a
#
_entry.id   3abfd8655e1f4373cc64fc31bcac993a
#
_cell.length_a   1.000
_cell.length_b   1.000
_cell.length_c   1.000
_cell.angle_alpha   90.00
_cell.angle_beta   90.00
_cell.angle_gamma   90.00
#
_symmetry.space_group_name_H-M   'P 1'
#
loop_
_entity.id
_entity.type
_entity.pdbx_description
1 polymer ?
#
loop_
_entity_poly.entity_id
_entity_poly.type
_entity_poly.pdbx_seq_one_letter_code
_entity_poly.pdbx_strand_id
1 'polypeptide(L)'
;MLKTSSRKIKHKSNKLFGKYDRNTTMCSYLMLSIDIIGFLVFVLYPLAWAIRLSWFSYTGTPSSLRFIGWTNFINIFKNDLTYWKTFLTTIQFAFYKIPIEIPLALFVANLLTKKLKGSGFFRTMFFLPNVISIAIVGLIFSNMFSYFGVMNNFFESTGLLESNMNWFSTKFAALTVLVIADTWHSIGINILYFISALSNISDDLYEAAKIEGRQ
;
A
#
# COMPACT_ATOMS: atom_id res chain seq x y z
N MET A 1 -12.98 70.67 -11.94
CA MET A 1 -13.61 70.05 -10.79
C MET A 1 -14.04 68.63 -11.19
N LEU A 2 -13.19 67.64 -10.97
CA LEU A 2 -13.47 66.24 -11.26
C LEU A 2 -13.71 65.48 -9.92
N LYS A 3 -14.96 65.12 -9.70
CA LYS A 3 -15.40 64.33 -8.52
C LYS A 3 -14.99 62.87 -8.68
N THR A 4 -13.93 62.43 -8.03
CA THR A 4 -13.50 61.02 -7.94
C THR A 4 -14.46 60.23 -7.04
N SER A 5 -15.30 59.43 -7.66
CA SER A 5 -16.18 58.50 -6.95
C SER A 5 -15.37 57.28 -6.47
N SER A 6 -14.99 57.29 -5.20
CA SER A 6 -14.41 56.12 -4.52
C SER A 6 -15.49 55.07 -4.29
N ARG A 7 -15.60 54.08 -5.17
CA ARG A 7 -16.37 52.86 -4.93
C ARG A 7 -15.64 52.02 -3.89
N LYS A 8 -16.09 52.06 -2.64
CA LYS A 8 -15.72 51.10 -1.60
C LYS A 8 -16.14 49.71 -2.05
N ILE A 9 -15.19 48.90 -2.52
CA ILE A 9 -15.36 47.48 -2.72
C ILE A 9 -15.48 46.85 -1.31
N LYS A 10 -16.70 46.62 -0.88
CA LYS A 10 -16.98 45.84 0.31
C LYS A 10 -16.50 44.40 0.03
N HIS A 11 -15.35 44.01 0.56
CA HIS A 11 -14.88 42.65 0.63
C HIS A 11 -15.92 41.86 1.42
N LYS A 12 -16.80 41.15 0.70
CA LYS A 12 -17.74 40.20 1.27
C LYS A 12 -16.90 38.99 1.69
N SER A 13 -16.36 39.02 2.91
CA SER A 13 -15.79 37.85 3.55
C SER A 13 -16.85 36.73 3.51
N ASN A 14 -16.71 35.84 2.58
CA ASN A 14 -17.49 34.61 2.55
C ASN A 14 -17.19 33.88 3.86
N LYS A 15 -18.15 33.90 4.79
CA LYS A 15 -18.21 32.99 5.92
C LYS A 15 -18.37 31.57 5.34
N LEU A 16 -17.27 30.92 5.04
CA LEU A 16 -17.21 29.53 4.58
C LEU A 16 -17.67 28.51 5.66
N PHE A 17 -17.99 29.01 6.84
CA PHE A 17 -18.70 28.24 7.86
C PHE A 17 -20.16 28.66 7.85
N GLY A 18 -20.93 28.10 6.91
CA GLY A 18 -22.39 28.13 6.99
C GLY A 18 -22.79 27.73 8.42
N LYS A 19 -23.76 28.45 9.01
CA LYS A 19 -24.36 28.11 10.27
C LYS A 19 -24.77 26.63 10.17
N TYR A 20 -24.01 25.71 10.79
CA TYR A 20 -24.37 24.31 10.85
C TYR A 20 -25.74 24.22 11.51
N ASP A 21 -26.73 23.85 10.73
CA ASP A 21 -28.08 23.65 11.24
C ASP A 21 -28.00 22.51 12.25
N ARG A 22 -28.56 22.70 13.44
CA ARG A 22 -28.52 21.75 14.56
C ARG A 22 -28.99 20.34 14.13
N ASN A 23 -29.93 20.26 13.19
CA ASN A 23 -30.42 19.02 12.64
C ASN A 23 -29.37 18.30 11.75
N THR A 24 -28.66 19.03 10.90
CA THR A 24 -27.59 18.48 10.06
C THR A 24 -26.43 17.96 10.92
N THR A 25 -26.09 18.71 11.98
CA THR A 25 -25.05 18.28 12.92
C THR A 25 -25.46 17.02 13.67
N MET A 26 -26.71 16.92 14.11
CA MET A 26 -27.23 15.74 14.80
C MET A 26 -27.26 14.50 13.90
N CYS A 27 -27.70 14.63 12.64
CA CYS A 27 -27.64 13.55 11.66
C CYS A 27 -26.21 13.09 11.39
N SER A 28 -25.26 14.02 11.29
CA SER A 28 -23.83 13.69 11.09
C SER A 28 -23.26 12.90 12.27
N TYR A 29 -23.59 13.28 13.52
CA TYR A 29 -23.17 12.52 14.69
C TYR A 29 -23.86 11.15 14.80
N LEU A 30 -25.11 11.03 14.37
CA LEU A 30 -25.80 9.74 14.33
C LEU A 30 -25.17 8.80 13.31
N MET A 31 -24.83 9.27 12.11
CA MET A 31 -24.12 8.47 11.12
C MET A 31 -22.74 8.06 11.64
N LEU A 32 -21.97 9.01 12.17
CA LEU A 32 -20.65 8.74 12.71
C LEU A 32 -20.69 7.78 13.92
N SER A 33 -21.75 7.80 14.74
CA SER A 33 -21.87 6.93 15.89
C SER A 33 -21.96 5.46 15.53
N ILE A 34 -22.60 5.12 14.41
CA ILE A 34 -22.70 3.74 13.91
C ILE A 34 -21.29 3.22 13.57
N ASP A 35 -20.51 4.02 12.85
CA ASP A 35 -19.12 3.67 12.48
C ASP A 35 -18.22 3.56 13.71
N ILE A 36 -18.36 4.49 14.67
CA ILE A 36 -17.60 4.47 15.93
C ILE A 36 -17.96 3.22 16.74
N ILE A 37 -19.24 2.90 16.90
CA ILE A 37 -19.67 1.71 17.63
C ILE A 37 -19.16 0.45 16.95
N GLY A 38 -19.27 0.36 15.62
CA GLY A 38 -18.72 -0.73 14.84
C GLY A 38 -17.21 -0.88 15.05
N PHE A 39 -16.46 0.21 14.98
CA PHE A 39 -15.03 0.22 15.25
C PHE A 39 -14.67 -0.22 16.68
N LEU A 40 -15.40 0.28 17.68
CA LEU A 40 -15.18 -0.10 19.08
C LEU A 40 -15.42 -1.59 19.31
N VAL A 41 -16.52 -2.13 18.77
CA VAL A 41 -16.93 -3.53 19.00
C VAL A 41 -16.10 -4.51 18.17
N PHE A 42 -15.85 -4.22 16.90
CA PHE A 42 -15.24 -5.18 15.98
C PHE A 42 -13.72 -5.01 15.83
N VAL A 43 -13.16 -3.86 16.20
CA VAL A 43 -11.73 -3.58 16.09
C VAL A 43 -11.09 -3.39 17.46
N LEU A 44 -11.53 -2.40 18.23
CA LEU A 44 -10.88 -2.08 19.51
C LEU A 44 -11.07 -3.16 20.57
N TYR A 45 -12.26 -3.72 20.71
CA TYR A 45 -12.50 -4.78 21.69
C TYR A 45 -11.67 -6.04 21.41
N PRO A 46 -11.67 -6.63 20.19
CA PRO A 46 -10.79 -7.78 19.88
C PRO A 46 -9.30 -7.45 20.02
N LEU A 47 -8.89 -6.24 19.66
CA LEU A 47 -7.50 -5.79 19.81
C LEU A 47 -7.10 -5.72 21.29
N ALA A 48 -7.90 -5.10 22.13
CA ALA A 48 -7.67 -5.04 23.58
C ALA A 48 -7.63 -6.44 24.21
N TRP A 49 -8.54 -7.32 23.74
CA TRP A 49 -8.55 -8.73 24.17
C TRP A 49 -7.27 -9.47 23.74
N ALA A 50 -6.81 -9.31 22.49
CA ALA A 50 -5.59 -9.89 21.99
C ALA A 50 -4.35 -9.38 22.77
N ILE A 51 -4.29 -8.08 23.04
CA ILE A 51 -3.25 -7.49 23.89
C ILE A 51 -3.28 -8.13 25.28
N ARG A 52 -4.44 -8.24 25.91
CA ARG A 52 -4.57 -8.91 27.21
C ARG A 52 -4.08 -10.36 27.16
N LEU A 53 -4.45 -11.12 26.11
CA LEU A 53 -4.03 -12.52 25.94
C LEU A 53 -2.52 -12.69 25.82
N SER A 54 -1.77 -11.66 25.42
CA SER A 54 -0.31 -11.73 25.31
C SER A 54 0.39 -12.02 26.64
N TRP A 55 -0.26 -11.75 27.79
CA TRP A 55 0.23 -12.13 29.13
C TRP A 55 -0.26 -13.50 29.60
N PHE A 56 -1.02 -14.21 28.78
CA PHE A 56 -1.58 -15.51 29.12
C PHE A 56 -1.07 -16.60 28.17
N SER A 57 -0.96 -17.85 28.64
CA SER A 57 -0.94 -19.02 27.81
C SER A 57 -2.36 -19.41 27.48
N TYR A 58 -2.68 -19.55 26.19
CA TYR A 58 -4.03 -19.88 25.72
C TYR A 58 -3.95 -20.83 24.53
N THR A 59 -4.55 -22.02 24.67
CA THR A 59 -4.54 -23.08 23.65
C THR A 59 -5.88 -23.23 22.92
N GLY A 60 -6.74 -22.20 22.97
CA GLY A 60 -8.03 -22.18 22.27
C GLY A 60 -9.21 -22.60 23.12
N THR A 61 -9.02 -23.17 24.33
CA THR A 61 -10.10 -23.54 25.25
C THR A 61 -10.10 -22.64 26.49
N PRO A 62 -11.27 -22.20 26.98
CA PRO A 62 -11.34 -21.32 28.17
C PRO A 62 -10.63 -21.88 29.39
N SER A 63 -10.65 -23.22 29.57
CA SER A 63 -9.98 -23.93 30.66
C SER A 63 -8.46 -23.89 30.60
N SER A 64 -7.88 -23.55 29.43
CA SER A 64 -6.43 -23.49 29.25
C SER A 64 -5.83 -22.12 29.55
N LEU A 65 -6.65 -21.12 29.90
CA LEU A 65 -6.19 -19.76 30.13
C LEU A 65 -5.39 -19.68 31.44
N ARG A 66 -4.06 -19.52 31.32
CA ARG A 66 -3.15 -19.41 32.45
C ARG A 66 -2.32 -18.13 32.33
N PHE A 67 -2.34 -17.33 33.38
CA PHE A 67 -1.49 -16.12 33.42
C PHE A 67 -0.01 -16.51 33.55
N ILE A 68 0.82 -16.06 32.62
CA ILE A 68 2.26 -16.37 32.53
C ILE A 68 3.13 -15.09 32.53
N GLY A 69 2.52 -13.92 32.69
CA GLY A 69 3.22 -12.65 32.73
C GLY A 69 4.02 -12.37 31.47
N TRP A 70 5.27 -12.02 31.61
CA TRP A 70 6.17 -11.64 30.51
C TRP A 70 6.80 -12.82 29.74
N THR A 71 6.47 -14.04 30.08
CA THR A 71 7.13 -15.25 29.52
C THR A 71 7.01 -15.31 27.99
N ASN A 72 5.86 -14.95 27.40
CA ASN A 72 5.69 -14.91 25.95
C ASN A 72 6.69 -13.95 25.30
N PHE A 73 6.84 -12.75 25.85
CA PHE A 73 7.75 -11.74 25.34
C PHE A 73 9.21 -12.18 25.49
N ILE A 74 9.58 -12.72 26.66
CA ILE A 74 10.93 -13.23 26.89
C ILE A 74 11.25 -14.36 25.90
N ASN A 75 10.33 -15.27 25.64
CA ASN A 75 10.51 -16.35 24.68
C ASN A 75 10.75 -15.82 23.27
N ILE A 76 9.95 -14.86 22.79
CA ILE A 76 10.14 -14.23 21.49
C ILE A 76 11.51 -13.56 21.39
N PHE A 77 11.89 -12.75 22.39
CA PHE A 77 13.11 -11.95 22.30
C PHE A 77 14.39 -12.75 22.55
N LYS A 78 14.36 -13.76 23.41
CA LYS A 78 15.56 -14.49 23.83
C LYS A 78 15.68 -15.89 23.24
N ASN A 79 14.59 -16.59 23.06
CA ASN A 79 14.58 -18.03 22.78
C ASN A 79 14.15 -18.36 21.34
N ASP A 80 13.43 -17.46 20.66
CA ASP A 80 12.90 -17.74 19.32
C ASP A 80 13.81 -17.17 18.22
N LEU A 81 14.82 -17.94 17.84
CA LEU A 81 15.68 -17.62 16.70
C LEU A 81 14.90 -17.59 15.37
N THR A 82 13.80 -18.33 15.26
CA THR A 82 12.98 -18.39 14.05
C THR A 82 12.25 -17.05 13.85
N TYR A 83 11.75 -16.46 14.92
CA TYR A 83 11.16 -15.12 14.90
C TYR A 83 12.13 -14.09 14.30
N TRP A 84 13.37 -14.05 14.80
CA TRP A 84 14.38 -13.08 14.33
C TRP A 84 14.80 -13.33 12.89
N LYS A 85 14.93 -14.60 12.48
CA LYS A 85 15.20 -14.96 11.08
C LYS A 85 14.06 -14.50 10.16
N THR A 86 12.82 -14.68 10.58
CA THR A 86 11.64 -14.23 9.84
C THR A 86 11.58 -12.71 9.75
N PHE A 87 11.83 -12.02 10.85
CA PHE A 87 11.91 -10.55 10.89
C PHE A 87 12.96 -10.00 9.92
N LEU A 88 14.18 -10.56 9.95
CA LEU A 88 15.23 -10.18 9.00
C LEU A 88 14.85 -10.50 7.54
N THR A 89 14.13 -11.59 7.31
CA THR A 89 13.64 -11.93 5.97
C THR A 89 12.61 -10.91 5.47
N THR A 90 11.74 -10.42 6.35
CA THR A 90 10.79 -9.36 6.03
C THR A 90 11.50 -8.04 5.68
N ILE A 91 12.55 -7.67 6.43
CA ILE A 91 13.37 -6.50 6.11
C ILE A 91 14.07 -6.69 4.76
N GLN A 92 14.65 -7.87 4.49
CA GLN A 92 15.28 -8.16 3.20
C GLN A 92 14.28 -8.06 2.05
N PHE A 93 13.06 -8.60 2.22
CA PHE A 93 12.00 -8.46 1.24
C PHE A 93 11.67 -7.00 0.94
N ALA A 94 11.46 -6.18 1.97
CA ALA A 94 11.20 -4.76 1.81
C ALA A 94 12.36 -4.03 1.11
N PHE A 95 13.59 -4.37 1.48
CA PHE A 95 14.79 -3.78 0.89
C PHE A 95 14.95 -4.12 -0.61
N TYR A 96 14.54 -5.29 -1.05
CA TYR A 96 14.56 -5.65 -2.47
C TYR A 96 13.37 -5.07 -3.22
N LYS A 97 12.18 -5.06 -2.61
CA LYS A 97 10.95 -4.61 -3.25
C LYS A 97 10.91 -3.08 -3.45
N ILE A 98 11.11 -2.32 -2.38
CA ILE A 98 10.89 -0.86 -2.39
C ILE A 98 11.75 -0.13 -3.43
N PRO A 99 13.07 -0.40 -3.56
CA PRO A 99 13.91 0.27 -4.55
C PRO A 99 13.56 -0.09 -6.00
N ILE A 100 12.88 -1.19 -6.23
CA ILE A 100 12.42 -1.59 -7.56
C ILE A 100 11.05 -0.98 -7.85
N GLU A 101 10.11 -1.18 -6.95
CA GLU A 101 8.69 -0.82 -7.15
C GLU A 101 8.48 0.69 -7.20
N ILE A 102 9.06 1.45 -6.27
CA ILE A 102 8.79 2.89 -6.16
C ILE A 102 9.32 3.67 -7.38
N PRO A 103 10.59 3.49 -7.82
CA PRO A 103 11.06 4.17 -9.03
C PRO A 103 10.32 3.73 -10.29
N LEU A 104 9.98 2.44 -10.41
CA LEU A 104 9.25 1.92 -11.56
C LEU A 104 7.83 2.51 -11.60
N ALA A 105 7.13 2.55 -10.47
CA ALA A 105 5.81 3.16 -10.38
C ALA A 105 5.82 4.66 -10.69
N LEU A 106 6.81 5.40 -10.18
CA LEU A 106 6.99 6.82 -10.48
C LEU A 106 7.29 7.06 -11.95
N PHE A 107 8.16 6.23 -12.55
CA PHE A 107 8.48 6.31 -13.99
C PHE A 107 7.22 6.12 -14.84
N VAL A 108 6.46 5.05 -14.59
CA VAL A 108 5.20 4.78 -15.32
C VAL A 108 4.16 5.88 -15.07
N ALA A 109 4.03 6.37 -13.84
CA ALA A 109 3.13 7.46 -13.50
C ALA A 109 3.46 8.74 -14.28
N ASN A 110 4.74 9.11 -14.37
CA ASN A 110 5.18 10.27 -15.14
C ASN A 110 4.84 10.13 -16.63
N LEU A 111 4.98 8.93 -17.20
CA LEU A 111 4.56 8.68 -18.57
C LEU A 111 3.03 8.84 -18.74
N LEU A 112 2.25 8.28 -17.81
CA LEU A 112 0.78 8.26 -17.88
C LEU A 112 0.13 9.61 -17.48
N THR A 113 0.86 10.51 -16.83
CA THR A 113 0.40 11.88 -16.53
C THR A 113 0.46 12.76 -17.77
N LYS A 114 1.39 12.49 -18.69
CA LYS A 114 1.43 13.16 -20.00
C LYS A 114 0.15 12.79 -20.77
N LYS A 115 -0.41 13.74 -21.55
CA LYS A 115 -1.63 13.57 -22.36
C LYS A 115 -1.44 12.55 -23.50
N LEU A 116 -1.14 11.30 -23.15
CA LEU A 116 -0.98 10.21 -24.11
C LEU A 116 -2.34 9.65 -24.53
N LYS A 117 -2.51 9.37 -25.81
CA LYS A 117 -3.69 8.63 -26.30
C LYS A 117 -3.71 7.24 -25.66
N GLY A 118 -4.80 6.86 -24.99
CA GLY A 118 -4.93 5.57 -24.34
C GLY A 118 -4.44 5.51 -22.86
N SER A 119 -4.04 6.63 -22.25
CA SER A 119 -3.58 6.63 -20.86
C SER A 119 -4.58 5.98 -19.87
N GLY A 120 -5.88 6.12 -20.10
CA GLY A 120 -6.92 5.47 -19.30
C GLY A 120 -6.86 3.94 -19.38
N PHE A 121 -6.68 3.39 -20.57
CA PHE A 121 -6.52 1.94 -20.77
C PHE A 121 -5.30 1.40 -20.00
N PHE A 122 -4.15 2.05 -20.11
CA PHE A 122 -2.95 1.63 -19.39
C PHE A 122 -3.11 1.72 -17.88
N ARG A 123 -3.76 2.78 -17.37
CA ARG A 123 -4.08 2.89 -15.92
C ARG A 123 -4.91 1.70 -15.44
N THR A 124 -5.95 1.33 -16.19
CA THR A 124 -6.78 0.17 -15.87
C THR A 124 -5.98 -1.13 -15.94
N MET A 125 -5.14 -1.32 -16.94
CA MET A 125 -4.32 -2.51 -17.13
C MET A 125 -3.31 -2.69 -15.98
N PHE A 126 -2.65 -1.63 -15.54
CA PHE A 126 -1.72 -1.69 -14.40
C PHE A 126 -2.45 -1.89 -13.07
N PHE A 127 -3.68 -1.39 -12.93
CA PHE A 127 -4.46 -1.55 -11.71
C PHE A 127 -5.15 -2.92 -11.60
N LEU A 128 -5.40 -3.59 -12.73
CA LEU A 128 -6.14 -4.85 -12.76
C LEU A 128 -5.58 -5.94 -11.84
N PRO A 129 -4.24 -6.17 -11.76
CA PRO A 129 -3.68 -7.16 -10.83
C PRO A 129 -4.04 -6.90 -9.36
N ASN A 130 -4.17 -5.64 -8.95
CA ASN A 130 -4.47 -5.28 -7.57
C ASN A 130 -5.88 -5.71 -7.12
N VAL A 131 -6.78 -5.98 -8.06
CA VAL A 131 -8.15 -6.47 -7.77
C VAL A 131 -8.17 -7.98 -7.52
N ILE A 132 -7.12 -8.69 -7.95
CA ILE A 132 -7.01 -10.13 -7.77
C ILE A 132 -6.65 -10.44 -6.31
N SER A 133 -7.27 -11.47 -5.72
CA SER A 133 -6.88 -11.91 -4.38
C SER A 133 -5.40 -12.30 -4.32
N ILE A 134 -4.69 -11.87 -3.26
CA ILE A 134 -3.28 -12.19 -3.05
C ILE A 134 -3.03 -13.72 -3.00
N ALA A 135 -4.00 -14.51 -2.53
CA ALA A 135 -3.91 -15.95 -2.53
C ALA A 135 -3.88 -16.53 -3.94
N ILE A 136 -4.69 -15.98 -4.85
CA ILE A 136 -4.70 -16.37 -6.27
C ILE A 136 -3.38 -15.97 -6.93
N VAL A 137 -2.88 -14.77 -6.66
CA VAL A 137 -1.55 -14.32 -7.14
C VAL A 137 -0.47 -15.29 -6.69
N GLY A 138 -0.47 -15.68 -5.41
CA GLY A 138 0.47 -16.67 -4.89
C GLY A 138 0.39 -18.02 -5.62
N LEU A 139 -0.82 -18.52 -5.91
CA LEU A 139 -1.02 -19.76 -6.68
C LEU A 139 -0.53 -19.63 -8.13
N ILE A 140 -0.81 -18.51 -8.80
CA ILE A 140 -0.36 -18.29 -10.17
C ILE A 140 1.18 -18.30 -10.21
N PHE A 141 1.83 -17.49 -9.38
CA PHE A 141 3.29 -17.40 -9.39
C PHE A 141 3.99 -18.66 -8.91
N SER A 142 3.43 -19.37 -7.93
CA SER A 142 3.99 -20.65 -7.49
C SER A 142 3.94 -21.72 -8.59
N ASN A 143 2.87 -21.74 -9.40
CA ASN A 143 2.79 -22.65 -10.56
C ASN A 143 3.68 -22.20 -11.71
N MET A 144 3.74 -20.90 -12.01
CA MET A 144 4.60 -20.38 -13.08
C MET A 144 6.08 -20.64 -12.82
N PHE A 145 6.54 -20.49 -11.57
CA PHE A 145 7.93 -20.70 -11.13
C PHE A 145 8.16 -22.10 -10.52
N SER A 146 7.22 -23.04 -10.67
CA SER A 146 7.46 -24.44 -10.29
C SER A 146 8.56 -25.07 -11.17
N TYR A 147 9.11 -26.21 -10.73
CA TYR A 147 10.19 -26.88 -11.46
C TYR A 147 9.84 -27.20 -12.93
N PHE A 148 8.60 -27.61 -13.19
CA PHE A 148 8.07 -27.83 -14.55
C PHE A 148 7.21 -26.65 -15.04
N GLY A 149 7.35 -25.49 -14.44
CA GLY A 149 6.55 -24.32 -14.74
C GLY A 149 6.94 -23.61 -16.03
N VAL A 150 6.05 -22.75 -16.51
CA VAL A 150 6.20 -22.01 -17.78
C VAL A 150 7.45 -21.16 -17.79
N MET A 151 7.88 -20.61 -16.64
CA MET A 151 9.08 -19.76 -16.56
C MET A 151 10.35 -20.54 -16.83
N ASN A 152 10.50 -21.76 -16.32
CA ASN A 152 11.65 -22.61 -16.61
C ASN A 152 11.70 -22.95 -18.10
N ASN A 153 10.59 -23.36 -18.69
CA ASN A 153 10.51 -23.67 -20.13
C ASN A 153 10.86 -22.45 -20.99
N PHE A 154 10.43 -21.26 -20.58
CA PHE A 154 10.78 -20.00 -21.28
C PHE A 154 12.27 -19.69 -21.17
N PHE A 155 12.86 -19.77 -19.98
CA PHE A 155 14.29 -19.47 -19.79
C PHE A 155 15.20 -20.50 -20.45
N GLU A 156 14.81 -21.78 -20.49
CA GLU A 156 15.53 -22.83 -21.21
C GLU A 156 15.45 -22.60 -22.73
N SER A 157 14.26 -22.30 -23.27
CA SER A 157 14.09 -22.06 -24.72
C SER A 157 14.81 -20.81 -25.22
N THR A 158 15.03 -19.82 -24.33
CA THR A 158 15.81 -18.59 -24.66
C THR A 158 17.31 -18.75 -24.40
N GLY A 159 17.76 -19.89 -23.89
CA GLY A 159 19.15 -20.14 -23.54
C GLY A 159 19.65 -19.41 -22.28
N LEU A 160 18.74 -18.85 -21.49
CA LEU A 160 19.10 -18.18 -20.23
C LEU A 160 19.35 -19.17 -19.09
N LEU A 161 18.81 -20.36 -19.19
CA LEU A 161 19.07 -21.47 -18.28
C LEU A 161 19.46 -22.72 -19.08
N GLU A 162 20.43 -23.46 -18.60
CA GLU A 162 20.85 -24.75 -19.20
C GLU A 162 19.93 -25.91 -18.78
N SER A 163 19.23 -25.77 -17.66
CA SER A 163 18.30 -26.77 -17.12
C SER A 163 17.28 -26.12 -16.19
N ASN A 164 16.20 -26.86 -15.88
CA ASN A 164 15.17 -26.39 -14.97
C ASN A 164 15.74 -26.06 -13.59
N MET A 165 15.42 -24.87 -13.11
CA MET A 165 15.80 -24.37 -11.80
C MET A 165 14.67 -24.56 -10.79
N ASN A 166 15.01 -25.02 -9.58
CA ASN A 166 14.05 -24.99 -8.48
C ASN A 166 14.11 -23.64 -7.77
N TRP A 167 13.22 -22.71 -8.16
CA TRP A 167 13.15 -21.35 -7.67
C TRP A 167 12.88 -21.25 -6.17
N PHE A 168 12.25 -22.25 -5.56
CA PHE A 168 11.93 -22.28 -4.14
C PHE A 168 12.94 -23.03 -3.28
N SER A 169 14.01 -23.56 -3.86
CA SER A 169 15.04 -24.30 -3.12
C SER A 169 15.98 -23.40 -2.31
N THR A 170 16.17 -22.16 -2.74
CA THR A 170 17.03 -21.21 -2.05
C THR A 170 16.25 -19.98 -1.60
N LYS A 171 16.64 -19.42 -0.44
CA LYS A 171 16.01 -18.22 0.10
C LYS A 171 16.03 -17.04 -0.88
N PHE A 172 17.15 -16.85 -1.57
CA PHE A 172 17.30 -15.74 -2.51
C PHE A 172 16.36 -15.88 -3.71
N ALA A 173 16.31 -17.04 -4.35
CA ALA A 173 15.43 -17.29 -5.49
C ALA A 173 13.95 -17.18 -5.09
N ALA A 174 13.56 -17.74 -3.94
CA ALA A 174 12.20 -17.62 -3.41
C ALA A 174 11.81 -16.16 -3.14
N LEU A 175 12.70 -15.36 -2.54
CA LEU A 175 12.48 -13.93 -2.32
C LEU A 175 12.35 -13.17 -3.64
N THR A 176 13.15 -13.52 -4.65
CA THR A 176 13.07 -12.90 -5.99
C THR A 176 11.69 -13.14 -6.62
N VAL A 177 11.21 -14.39 -6.61
CA VAL A 177 9.86 -14.71 -7.10
C VAL A 177 8.79 -13.94 -6.32
N LEU A 178 8.92 -13.87 -5.00
CA LEU A 178 7.99 -13.16 -4.14
C LEU A 178 7.96 -11.66 -4.44
N VAL A 179 9.14 -11.03 -4.63
CA VAL A 179 9.25 -9.60 -4.98
C VAL A 179 8.61 -9.33 -6.33
N ILE A 180 8.84 -10.19 -7.34
CA ILE A 180 8.24 -10.06 -8.67
C ILE A 180 6.72 -10.16 -8.58
N ALA A 181 6.21 -11.18 -7.89
CA ALA A 181 4.78 -11.42 -7.75
C ALA A 181 4.06 -10.27 -7.05
N ASP A 182 4.62 -9.82 -5.92
CA ASP A 182 4.01 -8.77 -5.12
C ASP A 182 4.15 -7.38 -5.78
N THR A 183 5.28 -7.10 -6.45
CA THR A 183 5.43 -5.88 -7.25
C THR A 183 4.42 -5.85 -8.41
N TRP A 184 4.27 -6.95 -9.15
CA TRP A 184 3.26 -7.04 -10.21
C TRP A 184 1.84 -6.80 -9.68
N HIS A 185 1.53 -7.34 -8.51
CA HIS A 185 0.22 -7.17 -7.87
C HIS A 185 -0.03 -5.74 -7.39
N SER A 186 0.96 -5.10 -6.75
CA SER A 186 0.78 -3.84 -6.02
C SER A 186 1.18 -2.58 -6.79
N ILE A 187 1.97 -2.68 -7.84
CA ILE A 187 2.52 -1.52 -8.56
C ILE A 187 1.44 -0.56 -9.08
N GLY A 188 0.28 -1.10 -9.49
CA GLY A 188 -0.81 -0.31 -10.05
C GLY A 188 -1.37 0.75 -9.10
N ILE A 189 -1.51 0.42 -7.82
CA ILE A 189 -1.99 1.38 -6.82
C ILE A 189 -0.95 2.48 -6.56
N ASN A 190 0.35 2.14 -6.55
CA ASN A 190 1.42 3.11 -6.40
C ASN A 190 1.49 4.07 -7.60
N ILE A 191 1.27 3.54 -8.82
CA ILE A 191 1.15 4.37 -10.04
C ILE A 191 0.01 5.38 -9.89
N LEU A 192 -1.17 4.97 -9.40
CA LEU A 192 -2.30 5.87 -9.20
C LEU A 192 -2.01 6.94 -8.14
N TYR A 193 -1.34 6.60 -7.05
CA TYR A 193 -0.92 7.57 -6.05
C TYR A 193 0.05 8.61 -6.63
N PHE A 194 1.04 8.17 -7.42
CA PHE A 194 1.96 9.10 -8.08
C PHE A 194 1.28 9.95 -9.15
N ILE A 195 0.35 9.39 -9.95
CA ILE A 195 -0.44 10.18 -10.90
C ILE A 195 -1.23 11.27 -10.15
N SER A 196 -1.87 10.93 -9.05
CA SER A 196 -2.62 11.89 -8.25
C SER A 196 -1.71 12.98 -7.68
N ALA A 197 -0.55 12.61 -7.14
CA ALA A 197 0.43 13.57 -6.62
C ALA A 197 0.96 14.49 -7.72
N LEU A 198 1.38 13.94 -8.86
CA LEU A 198 1.92 14.71 -9.99
C LEU A 198 0.86 15.64 -10.61
N SER A 199 -0.42 15.22 -10.64
CA SER A 199 -1.51 16.05 -11.17
C SER A 199 -1.89 17.22 -10.26
N ASN A 200 -1.47 17.23 -9.01
CA ASN A 200 -1.69 18.33 -8.06
C ASN A 200 -0.59 19.40 -8.11
N ILE A 201 0.49 19.18 -8.88
CA ILE A 201 1.53 20.18 -9.08
C ILE A 201 1.00 21.22 -10.08
N SER A 202 0.99 22.52 -9.70
CA SER A 202 0.51 23.58 -10.58
C SER A 202 1.43 23.78 -11.79
N ASP A 203 0.84 24.08 -12.94
CA ASP A 203 1.58 24.39 -14.17
C ASP A 203 2.54 25.57 -14.00
N ASP A 204 2.22 26.53 -13.12
CA ASP A 204 3.07 27.68 -12.80
C ASP A 204 4.45 27.28 -12.27
N LEU A 205 4.55 26.19 -11.53
CA LEU A 205 5.84 25.66 -11.03
C LEU A 205 6.70 25.11 -12.17
N TYR A 206 6.07 24.46 -13.14
CA TYR A 206 6.77 23.96 -14.34
C TYR A 206 7.23 25.12 -15.23
N GLU A 207 6.44 26.20 -15.36
CA GLU A 207 6.81 27.39 -16.11
C GLU A 207 7.96 28.13 -15.43
N ALA A 208 7.90 28.32 -14.11
CA ALA A 208 8.98 28.93 -13.34
C ALA A 208 10.30 28.17 -13.49
N ALA A 209 10.25 26.81 -13.39
CA ALA A 209 11.43 25.98 -13.57
C ALA A 209 12.06 26.09 -14.97
N LYS A 210 11.23 26.24 -16.02
CA LYS A 210 11.71 26.46 -17.39
C LYS A 210 12.41 27.81 -17.56
N ILE A 211 11.88 28.88 -16.91
CA ILE A 211 12.47 30.22 -16.95
C ILE A 211 13.82 30.24 -16.22
N GLU A 212 13.94 29.51 -15.10
CA GLU A 212 15.18 29.38 -14.35
C GLU A 212 16.21 28.43 -15.01
N GLY A 213 15.91 27.86 -16.19
CA GLY A 213 16.82 26.97 -16.94
C GLY A 213 17.04 25.61 -16.30
N ARG A 214 16.24 25.23 -15.32
CA ARG A 214 16.22 23.89 -14.71
C ARG A 214 15.21 23.01 -15.45
N GLN A 215 15.73 22.12 -16.27
CA GLN A 215 14.96 21.05 -16.92
C GLN A 215 14.82 19.83 -16.02
#